data_2fa90999c3f3f1a8545ff39fe61187af
#
_entry.id   2fa90999c3f3f1a8545ff39fe61187af
#
_cell.length_a   1.000
_cell.length_b   1.000
_cell.length_c   1.000
_cell.angle_alpha   90.00
_cell.angle_beta   90.00
_cell.angle_gamma   90.00
#
_symmetry.space_group_name_H-M   'P 1'
#
loop_
_entity.id
_entity.type
_entity.pdbx_description
1 polymer ?
#
loop_
_entity_poly.entity_id
_entity_poly.type
_entity_poly.pdbx_seq_one_letter_code
_entity_poly.pdbx_strand_id
1 'polypeptide(L)'
;MKYEWRKANREIYQIKSEPCLIDLPAQSFIMIDGKGNPNAADFSGRVGALYSLAYAIKMNYKKTATEKEFTDFTVYPLEGLWQQEQEGELIKEELIYTIMIGQPDFITEEMVKKALEQVRVKKPNPLYDEIRFEEMTEGSCVAMLHLGPFDEEPQSFAKMDAFCQNHQLTRISHTHREIYLNNLNRTDPSKLKTILRYKVQKDQ
;
A
#
# COMPACT_ATOMS: atom_id res chain seq x y z
N MET A 1 13.55 -21.43 -0.70
CA MET A 1 13.75 -20.23 -1.56
C MET A 1 13.17 -19.01 -0.86
N LYS A 2 13.60 -17.77 -1.21
CA LYS A 2 13.02 -16.52 -0.68
C LYS A 2 12.02 -15.95 -1.69
N TYR A 3 10.79 -15.69 -1.24
CA TYR A 3 9.77 -15.01 -2.05
C TYR A 3 10.05 -13.51 -2.11
N GLU A 4 10.11 -12.95 -3.32
CA GLU A 4 10.36 -11.54 -3.57
C GLU A 4 9.18 -10.96 -4.36
N TRP A 5 8.34 -10.17 -3.72
CA TRP A 5 7.15 -9.58 -4.31
C TRP A 5 7.45 -8.79 -5.60
N ARG A 6 8.59 -8.10 -5.68
CA ARG A 6 8.99 -7.38 -6.91
C ARG A 6 9.18 -8.28 -8.12
N LYS A 7 9.48 -9.57 -7.90
CA LYS A 7 9.65 -10.55 -8.98
C LYS A 7 8.37 -11.34 -9.24
N ALA A 8 7.64 -11.67 -8.17
CA ALA A 8 6.42 -12.47 -8.25
C ALA A 8 5.22 -11.67 -8.77
N ASN A 9 5.12 -10.38 -8.40
CA ASN A 9 3.99 -9.50 -8.73
C ASN A 9 4.45 -8.31 -9.60
N ARG A 10 5.14 -8.59 -10.71
CA ARG A 10 5.72 -7.56 -11.59
C ARG A 10 4.68 -6.61 -12.17
N GLU A 11 3.54 -7.15 -12.55
CA GLU A 11 2.40 -6.42 -13.10
C GLU A 11 1.83 -5.38 -12.13
N ILE A 12 2.01 -5.60 -10.82
CA ILE A 12 1.51 -4.71 -9.76
C ILE A 12 2.56 -3.67 -9.35
N TYR A 13 3.85 -4.08 -9.27
CA TYR A 13 4.89 -3.26 -8.63
C TYR A 13 5.98 -2.77 -9.59
N GLN A 14 5.98 -3.18 -10.88
CA GLN A 14 6.91 -2.67 -11.88
C GLN A 14 6.20 -1.77 -12.91
N ILE A 15 5.42 -0.82 -12.42
CA ILE A 15 4.69 0.17 -13.23
C ILE A 15 5.70 1.19 -13.76
N LYS A 16 5.47 1.62 -15.02
CA LYS A 16 6.29 2.63 -15.71
C LYS A 16 5.77 4.05 -15.45
N SER A 17 6.54 5.05 -15.87
CA SER A 17 6.18 6.47 -15.73
C SER A 17 5.12 6.93 -16.75
N GLU A 18 4.66 6.06 -17.63
CA GLU A 18 3.50 6.30 -18.49
C GLU A 18 2.27 5.61 -17.89
N PRO A 19 1.09 6.25 -17.94
CA PRO A 19 -0.15 5.65 -17.45
C PRO A 19 -0.47 4.35 -18.17
N CYS A 20 -0.97 3.36 -17.45
CA CYS A 20 -1.42 2.09 -18.01
C CYS A 20 -2.68 1.59 -17.31
N LEU A 21 -3.53 0.88 -18.06
CA LEU A 21 -4.66 0.13 -17.53
C LEU A 21 -4.16 -1.24 -17.04
N ILE A 22 -4.49 -1.59 -15.82
CA ILE A 22 -4.16 -2.89 -15.21
C ILE A 22 -5.41 -3.47 -14.55
N ASP A 23 -5.50 -4.78 -14.48
CA ASP A 23 -6.53 -5.48 -13.72
C ASP A 23 -5.88 -6.22 -12.56
N LEU A 24 -6.34 -5.95 -11.36
CA LEU A 24 -5.68 -6.38 -10.14
C LEU A 24 -6.46 -7.51 -9.48
N PRO A 25 -5.80 -8.66 -9.20
CA PRO A 25 -6.39 -9.74 -8.44
C PRO A 25 -6.62 -9.34 -6.99
N ALA A 26 -7.31 -10.21 -6.26
CA ALA A 26 -7.39 -10.12 -4.81
C ALA A 26 -5.99 -10.21 -4.19
N GLN A 27 -5.74 -9.37 -3.19
CA GLN A 27 -4.50 -9.36 -2.42
C GLN A 27 -4.82 -9.23 -0.93
N SER A 28 -4.04 -9.91 -0.09
CA SER A 28 -4.19 -9.84 1.37
C SER A 28 -3.28 -8.78 1.98
N PHE A 29 -3.80 -8.04 2.95
CA PHE A 29 -3.09 -6.95 3.62
C PHE A 29 -3.29 -6.98 5.13
N ILE A 30 -2.27 -6.59 5.88
CA ILE A 30 -2.46 -6.03 7.21
C ILE A 30 -2.65 -4.52 7.05
N MET A 31 -3.70 -3.95 7.66
CA MET A 31 -4.07 -2.55 7.43
C MET A 31 -4.62 -1.88 8.69
N ILE A 32 -4.50 -0.56 8.70
CA ILE A 32 -5.00 0.30 9.77
C ILE A 32 -5.51 1.61 9.19
N ASP A 33 -6.69 2.04 9.66
CA ASP A 33 -7.26 3.32 9.25
C ASP A 33 -6.68 4.47 10.06
N GLY A 34 -6.78 5.67 9.51
CA GLY A 34 -6.43 6.89 10.21
C GLY A 34 -7.01 8.13 9.54
N LYS A 35 -6.85 9.26 10.22
CA LYS A 35 -7.28 10.57 9.74
C LYS A 35 -6.25 11.62 10.13
N GLY A 36 -6.07 12.62 9.29
CA GLY A 36 -5.24 13.79 9.55
C GLY A 36 -3.94 13.84 8.76
N ASN A 37 -3.05 14.71 9.21
CA ASN A 37 -1.83 15.03 8.49
C ASN A 37 -0.81 13.88 8.53
N PRO A 38 -0.32 13.38 7.36
CA PRO A 38 0.67 12.30 7.30
C PRO A 38 2.05 12.68 7.86
N ASN A 39 2.29 13.96 8.14
CA ASN A 39 3.50 14.42 8.83
C ASN A 39 3.36 14.40 10.35
N ALA A 40 2.18 14.09 10.90
CA ALA A 40 1.93 14.04 12.33
C ALA A 40 2.47 12.74 12.98
N ALA A 41 2.67 12.79 14.30
CA ALA A 41 3.19 11.66 15.07
C ALA A 41 2.22 10.46 15.07
N ASP A 42 0.91 10.67 14.97
CA ASP A 42 -0.09 9.59 14.87
C ASP A 42 0.14 8.73 13.62
N PHE A 43 0.31 9.36 12.45
CA PHE A 43 0.60 8.64 11.21
C PHE A 43 1.87 7.79 11.33
N SER A 44 2.96 8.38 11.81
CA SER A 44 4.22 7.64 11.99
C SER A 44 4.11 6.51 13.01
N GLY A 45 3.28 6.68 14.04
CA GLY A 45 2.95 5.64 15.02
C GLY A 45 2.22 4.46 14.38
N ARG A 46 1.21 4.71 13.51
CA ARG A 46 0.47 3.69 12.75
C ARG A 46 1.38 2.94 11.78
N VAL A 47 2.24 3.65 11.06
CA VAL A 47 3.26 3.05 10.17
C VAL A 47 4.19 2.13 10.98
N GLY A 48 4.67 2.59 12.14
CA GLY A 48 5.51 1.80 13.03
C GLY A 48 4.85 0.53 13.55
N ALA A 49 3.55 0.60 13.89
CA ALA A 49 2.77 -0.55 14.33
C ALA A 49 2.62 -1.60 13.20
N LEU A 50 2.28 -1.17 11.98
CA LEU A 50 2.19 -2.05 10.82
C LEU A 50 3.51 -2.76 10.51
N TYR A 51 4.63 -2.02 10.47
CA TYR A 51 5.94 -2.65 10.22
C TYR A 51 6.36 -3.59 11.33
N SER A 52 6.06 -3.27 12.59
CA SER A 52 6.35 -4.16 13.72
C SER A 52 5.63 -5.51 13.55
N LEU A 53 4.36 -5.48 13.16
CA LEU A 53 3.58 -6.69 12.87
C LEU A 53 4.09 -7.42 11.61
N ALA A 54 4.34 -6.70 10.51
CA ALA A 54 4.82 -7.29 9.24
C ALA A 54 6.13 -8.06 9.43
N TYR A 55 7.07 -7.48 10.18
CA TYR A 55 8.33 -8.17 10.50
C TYR A 55 8.14 -9.35 11.47
N ALA A 56 7.20 -9.28 12.41
CA ALA A 56 6.88 -10.40 13.30
C ALA A 56 6.29 -11.57 12.49
N ILE A 57 5.35 -11.32 11.58
CA ILE A 57 4.80 -12.33 10.66
C ILE A 57 5.93 -12.97 9.85
N LYS A 58 6.78 -12.19 9.21
CA LYS A 58 7.92 -12.67 8.45
C LYS A 58 8.84 -13.56 9.29
N MET A 59 9.23 -13.11 10.48
CA MET A 59 10.16 -13.84 11.33
C MET A 59 9.56 -15.15 11.88
N ASN A 60 8.26 -15.16 12.18
CA ASN A 60 7.56 -16.37 12.59
C ASN A 60 7.47 -17.36 11.43
N TYR A 61 7.08 -16.88 10.25
CA TYR A 61 7.02 -17.72 9.05
C TYR A 61 8.38 -18.39 8.77
N LYS A 62 9.46 -17.60 8.76
CA LYS A 62 10.80 -18.11 8.50
C LYS A 62 11.24 -19.23 9.47
N LYS A 63 10.77 -19.19 10.72
CA LYS A 63 11.09 -20.24 11.72
C LYS A 63 10.36 -21.56 11.46
N THR A 64 9.20 -21.52 10.82
CA THR A 64 8.31 -22.68 10.67
C THR A 64 8.26 -23.24 9.24
N ALA A 65 8.76 -22.50 8.26
CA ALA A 65 8.63 -22.83 6.84
C ALA A 65 9.82 -23.66 6.29
N THR A 66 10.41 -24.53 7.08
CA THR A 66 11.66 -25.26 6.73
C THR A 66 11.52 -26.20 5.53
N GLU A 67 10.32 -26.76 5.31
CA GLU A 67 10.03 -27.72 4.23
C GLU A 67 9.13 -27.14 3.12
N LYS A 68 8.85 -25.82 3.17
CA LYS A 68 8.02 -25.16 2.18
C LYS A 68 8.86 -24.67 0.98
N GLU A 69 8.21 -24.46 -0.16
CA GLU A 69 8.82 -23.88 -1.37
C GLU A 69 9.50 -22.55 -1.05
N PHE A 70 8.76 -21.66 -0.38
CA PHE A 70 9.32 -20.41 0.14
C PHE A 70 9.58 -20.55 1.64
N THR A 71 10.82 -20.38 2.05
CA THR A 71 11.25 -20.43 3.45
C THR A 71 11.44 -19.06 4.09
N ASP A 72 11.34 -18.00 3.30
CA ASP A 72 11.44 -16.59 3.69
C ASP A 72 10.74 -15.72 2.63
N PHE A 73 10.40 -14.48 2.99
CA PHE A 73 9.88 -13.49 2.03
C PHE A 73 10.39 -12.08 2.31
N THR A 74 10.34 -11.20 1.31
CA THR A 74 10.60 -9.78 1.48
C THR A 74 9.32 -9.08 1.94
N VAL A 75 9.38 -8.32 3.03
CA VAL A 75 8.25 -7.49 3.48
C VAL A 75 7.87 -6.55 2.34
N TYR A 76 6.56 -6.45 2.10
CA TYR A 76 6.01 -5.59 1.06
C TYR A 76 6.20 -4.10 1.41
N PRO A 77 6.11 -3.21 0.42
CA PRO A 77 6.16 -1.78 0.68
C PRO A 77 4.94 -1.33 1.49
N LEU A 78 5.06 -0.17 2.12
CA LEU A 78 3.91 0.54 2.64
C LEU A 78 3.07 1.03 1.46
N GLU A 79 1.76 0.89 1.58
CA GLU A 79 0.76 1.43 0.67
C GLU A 79 -0.25 2.26 1.45
N GLY A 80 -0.85 3.24 0.83
CA GLY A 80 -1.92 4.05 1.42
C GLY A 80 -3.07 4.22 0.44
N LEU A 81 -4.30 4.01 0.90
CA LEU A 81 -5.50 4.52 0.27
C LEU A 81 -5.77 5.89 0.87
N TRP A 82 -5.91 6.90 0.01
CA TRP A 82 -6.07 8.28 0.40
C TRP A 82 -7.37 8.86 -0.13
N GLN A 83 -8.06 9.57 0.74
CA GLN A 83 -9.29 10.28 0.45
C GLN A 83 -9.34 11.57 1.25
N GLN A 84 -9.94 12.61 0.69
CA GLN A 84 -10.28 13.84 1.39
C GLN A 84 -11.79 13.85 1.65
N GLU A 85 -12.23 14.38 2.80
CA GLU A 85 -13.66 14.45 3.14
C GLU A 85 -14.45 15.35 2.18
N GLN A 86 -13.83 16.44 1.74
CA GLN A 86 -14.46 17.41 0.85
C GLN A 86 -13.66 17.57 -0.45
N GLU A 87 -14.36 17.82 -1.55
CA GLU A 87 -13.70 18.18 -2.80
C GLU A 87 -13.16 19.61 -2.70
N GLY A 88 -11.97 19.85 -3.25
CA GLY A 88 -11.35 21.16 -3.26
C GLY A 88 -9.85 21.14 -3.06
N GLU A 89 -9.32 22.19 -2.48
CA GLU A 89 -7.90 22.30 -2.15
C GLU A 89 -7.49 21.23 -1.11
N LEU A 90 -6.30 20.66 -1.27
CA LEU A 90 -5.79 19.63 -0.38
C LEU A 90 -5.55 20.19 1.03
N ILE A 91 -6.34 19.72 1.98
CA ILE A 91 -6.17 20.01 3.42
C ILE A 91 -5.67 18.76 4.11
N LYS A 92 -4.38 18.74 4.46
CA LYS A 92 -3.72 17.54 5.04
C LYS A 92 -4.36 17.05 6.33
N GLU A 93 -4.94 17.94 7.13
CA GLU A 93 -5.64 17.64 8.37
C GLU A 93 -6.97 16.91 8.17
N GLU A 94 -7.57 17.02 6.98
CA GLU A 94 -8.83 16.39 6.61
C GLU A 94 -8.67 15.08 5.83
N LEU A 95 -7.42 14.67 5.60
CA LEU A 95 -7.16 13.40 4.92
C LEU A 95 -7.68 12.21 5.73
N ILE A 96 -8.41 11.34 5.06
CA ILE A 96 -8.79 10.02 5.56
C ILE A 96 -7.92 9.01 4.82
N TYR A 97 -7.35 8.08 5.55
CA TYR A 97 -6.47 7.09 4.94
C TYR A 97 -6.62 5.70 5.55
N THR A 98 -6.32 4.71 4.75
CA THR A 98 -6.02 3.35 5.19
C THR A 98 -4.61 3.03 4.74
N ILE A 99 -3.67 2.90 5.67
CA ILE A 99 -2.32 2.42 5.33
C ILE A 99 -2.23 0.92 5.51
N MET A 100 -1.44 0.26 4.65
CA MET A 100 -1.40 -1.19 4.60
C MET A 100 -0.06 -1.73 4.13
N ILE A 101 0.19 -3.00 4.44
CA ILE A 101 1.35 -3.76 3.96
C ILE A 101 0.84 -5.10 3.43
N GLY A 102 1.09 -5.36 2.15
CA GLY A 102 0.73 -6.61 1.49
C GLY A 102 1.34 -7.84 2.17
N GLN A 103 0.62 -8.94 2.11
CA GLN A 103 1.11 -10.22 2.59
C GLN A 103 1.11 -11.24 1.44
N PRO A 104 2.11 -12.14 1.35
CA PRO A 104 2.07 -13.25 0.39
C PRO A 104 0.86 -14.16 0.62
N ASP A 105 0.36 -14.79 -0.43
CA ASP A 105 -0.83 -15.67 -0.40
C ASP A 105 -0.70 -16.87 0.56
N PHE A 106 0.53 -17.25 0.93
CA PHE A 106 0.78 -18.31 1.89
C PHE A 106 0.75 -17.86 3.35
N ILE A 107 0.50 -16.58 3.63
CA ILE A 107 0.29 -16.05 4.99
C ILE A 107 -1.19 -16.14 5.31
N THR A 108 -1.52 -16.87 6.36
CA THR A 108 -2.89 -17.09 6.81
C THR A 108 -3.28 -16.14 7.95
N GLU A 109 -4.59 -15.98 8.15
CA GLU A 109 -5.12 -15.20 9.28
C GLU A 109 -4.62 -15.70 10.64
N GLU A 110 -4.48 -17.03 10.81
CA GLU A 110 -3.94 -17.62 12.04
C GLU A 110 -2.49 -17.20 12.29
N MET A 111 -1.65 -17.15 11.24
CA MET A 111 -0.27 -16.68 11.34
C MET A 111 -0.20 -15.22 11.74
N VAL A 112 -1.09 -14.38 11.20
CA VAL A 112 -1.19 -12.97 11.55
C VAL A 112 -1.63 -12.79 13.00
N LYS A 113 -2.68 -13.48 13.46
CA LYS A 113 -3.16 -13.48 14.86
C LYS A 113 -2.05 -13.84 15.84
N LYS A 114 -1.33 -14.93 15.57
CA LYS A 114 -0.20 -15.37 16.41
C LYS A 114 0.93 -14.34 16.48
N ALA A 115 1.25 -13.68 15.35
CA ALA A 115 2.25 -12.63 15.33
C ALA A 115 1.77 -11.39 16.11
N LEU A 116 0.50 -11.03 15.99
CA LEU A 116 -0.12 -9.92 16.70
C LEU A 116 -0.07 -10.12 18.23
N GLU A 117 -0.41 -11.30 18.72
CA GLU A 117 -0.29 -11.65 20.14
C GLU A 117 1.15 -11.47 20.65
N GLN A 118 2.13 -11.92 19.86
CA GLN A 118 3.54 -11.81 20.25
C GLN A 118 4.03 -10.36 20.29
N VAL A 119 3.65 -9.50 19.34
CA VAL A 119 4.09 -8.10 19.37
C VAL A 119 3.42 -7.32 20.48
N ARG A 120 2.16 -7.63 20.84
CA ARG A 120 1.47 -7.05 21.99
C ARG A 120 2.23 -7.29 23.30
N VAL A 121 2.79 -8.49 23.47
CA VAL A 121 3.58 -8.82 24.67
C VAL A 121 4.97 -8.18 24.65
N LYS A 122 5.66 -8.25 23.49
CA LYS A 122 7.05 -7.77 23.39
C LYS A 122 7.20 -6.27 23.35
N LYS A 123 6.25 -5.58 22.72
CA LYS A 123 6.26 -4.13 22.52
C LYS A 123 4.82 -3.63 22.55
N PRO A 124 4.23 -3.50 23.74
CA PRO A 124 2.84 -3.05 23.88
C PRO A 124 2.57 -1.76 23.11
N ASN A 125 1.49 -1.75 22.32
CA ASN A 125 1.06 -0.58 21.57
C ASN A 125 -0.47 -0.69 21.33
N PRO A 126 -1.27 0.28 21.77
CA PRO A 126 -2.73 0.24 21.61
C PRO A 126 -3.18 0.17 20.14
N LEU A 127 -2.38 0.68 19.21
CA LEU A 127 -2.69 0.63 17.78
C LEU A 127 -2.79 -0.79 17.21
N TYR A 128 -2.25 -1.80 17.89
CA TYR A 128 -2.41 -3.18 17.44
C TYR A 128 -3.86 -3.68 17.48
N ASP A 129 -4.73 -3.07 18.28
CA ASP A 129 -6.15 -3.40 18.35
C ASP A 129 -6.95 -2.85 17.17
N GLU A 130 -6.39 -1.87 16.46
CA GLU A 130 -6.97 -1.26 15.28
C GLU A 130 -6.52 -1.95 13.97
N ILE A 131 -5.48 -2.82 14.02
CA ILE A 131 -4.98 -3.52 12.84
C ILE A 131 -5.89 -4.69 12.49
N ARG A 132 -6.29 -4.76 11.22
CA ARG A 132 -7.03 -5.88 10.64
C ARG A 132 -6.24 -6.55 9.52
N PHE A 133 -6.55 -7.81 9.27
CA PHE A 133 -6.07 -8.57 8.13
C PHE A 133 -7.23 -8.86 7.21
N GLU A 134 -7.17 -8.34 6.00
CA GLU A 134 -8.26 -8.42 5.03
C GLU A 134 -7.74 -8.68 3.63
N GLU A 135 -8.57 -9.33 2.83
CA GLU A 135 -8.39 -9.46 1.39
C GLU A 135 -9.12 -8.32 0.68
N MET A 136 -8.46 -7.71 -0.29
CA MET A 136 -8.98 -6.61 -1.08
C MET A 136 -8.80 -6.88 -2.57
N THR A 137 -9.86 -6.67 -3.34
CA THR A 137 -9.84 -6.69 -4.81
C THR A 137 -10.06 -5.28 -5.33
N GLU A 138 -9.13 -4.75 -6.11
CA GLU A 138 -9.31 -3.45 -6.76
C GLU A 138 -9.92 -3.58 -8.16
N GLY A 139 -9.60 -4.67 -8.89
CA GLY A 139 -10.06 -4.85 -10.28
C GLY A 139 -9.37 -3.88 -11.23
N SER A 140 -10.14 -3.32 -12.18
CA SER A 140 -9.58 -2.42 -13.21
C SER A 140 -9.15 -1.07 -12.64
N CYS A 141 -7.88 -0.75 -12.85
CA CYS A 141 -7.24 0.47 -12.37
C CYS A 141 -6.39 1.12 -13.45
N VAL A 142 -6.27 2.44 -13.42
CA VAL A 142 -5.18 3.15 -14.09
C VAL A 142 -4.07 3.37 -13.08
N ALA A 143 -2.83 3.04 -13.47
CA ALA A 143 -1.65 3.16 -12.64
C ALA A 143 -0.52 3.87 -13.38
N MET A 144 0.35 4.56 -12.63
CA MET A 144 1.52 5.27 -13.14
C MET A 144 2.61 5.35 -12.06
N LEU A 145 3.88 5.24 -12.46
CA LEU A 145 4.99 5.55 -11.56
C LEU A 145 5.24 7.06 -11.54
N HIS A 146 5.06 7.66 -10.38
CA HIS A 146 5.47 9.03 -10.07
C HIS A 146 6.94 9.03 -9.59
N LEU A 147 7.74 9.95 -10.14
CA LEU A 147 9.14 10.19 -9.75
C LEU A 147 9.24 11.61 -9.22
N GLY A 148 9.65 11.77 -7.97
CA GLY A 148 9.80 13.07 -7.33
C GLY A 148 8.98 13.25 -6.05
N PRO A 149 8.91 14.48 -5.53
CA PRO A 149 8.20 14.79 -4.29
C PRO A 149 6.69 14.71 -4.47
N PHE A 150 5.97 14.42 -3.38
CA PHE A 150 4.50 14.30 -3.37
C PHE A 150 3.78 15.56 -3.87
N ASP A 151 4.35 16.75 -3.65
CA ASP A 151 3.75 18.01 -4.12
C ASP A 151 3.69 18.11 -5.66
N GLU A 152 4.40 17.26 -6.39
CA GLU A 152 4.37 17.16 -7.86
C GLU A 152 3.41 16.06 -8.38
N GLU A 153 2.80 15.26 -7.53
CA GLU A 153 1.83 14.21 -7.91
C GLU A 153 0.65 14.71 -8.74
N PRO A 154 0.13 15.94 -8.56
CA PRO A 154 -0.93 16.47 -9.41
C PRO A 154 -0.60 16.44 -10.92
N GLN A 155 0.68 16.57 -11.29
CA GLN A 155 1.12 16.46 -12.69
C GLN A 155 0.97 15.01 -13.22
N SER A 156 1.23 14.02 -12.37
CA SER A 156 1.05 12.60 -12.70
C SER A 156 -0.42 12.24 -12.78
N PHE A 157 -1.24 12.72 -11.86
CA PHE A 157 -2.69 12.55 -11.93
C PHE A 157 -3.30 13.16 -13.20
N ALA A 158 -2.86 14.34 -13.61
CA ALA A 158 -3.31 14.95 -14.86
C ALA A 158 -3.00 14.08 -16.09
N LYS A 159 -1.83 13.41 -16.12
CA LYS A 159 -1.51 12.45 -17.19
C LYS A 159 -2.40 11.21 -17.14
N MET A 160 -2.69 10.69 -15.95
CA MET A 160 -3.57 9.55 -15.77
C MET A 160 -5.01 9.89 -16.19
N ASP A 161 -5.50 11.09 -15.89
CA ASP A 161 -6.82 11.56 -16.26
C ASP A 161 -6.93 11.76 -17.80
N ALA A 162 -5.89 12.31 -18.43
CA ALA A 162 -5.82 12.41 -19.91
C ALA A 162 -5.80 11.00 -20.56
N PHE A 163 -5.11 10.04 -19.96
CA PHE A 163 -5.13 8.65 -20.41
C PHE A 163 -6.54 8.07 -20.33
N CYS A 164 -7.27 8.29 -19.22
CA CYS A 164 -8.64 7.83 -19.06
C CYS A 164 -9.55 8.40 -20.16
N GLN A 165 -9.50 9.72 -20.41
CA GLN A 165 -10.27 10.38 -21.47
C GLN A 165 -10.01 9.76 -22.85
N ASN A 166 -8.74 9.52 -23.19
CA ASN A 166 -8.35 8.93 -24.47
C ASN A 166 -8.77 7.45 -24.65
N HIS A 167 -9.06 6.75 -23.54
CA HIS A 167 -9.41 5.31 -23.54
C HIS A 167 -10.86 5.03 -23.12
N GLN A 168 -11.70 6.07 -23.04
CA GLN A 168 -13.11 5.95 -22.63
C GLN A 168 -13.26 5.25 -21.27
N LEU A 169 -12.47 5.73 -20.30
CA LEU A 169 -12.47 5.25 -18.93
C LEU A 169 -12.91 6.38 -18.00
N THR A 170 -13.75 6.04 -17.04
CA THR A 170 -14.18 6.95 -15.97
C THR A 170 -13.61 6.49 -14.63
N ARG A 171 -13.01 7.41 -13.90
CA ARG A 171 -12.56 7.18 -12.51
C ARG A 171 -13.80 6.96 -11.61
N ILE A 172 -13.78 5.90 -10.80
CA ILE A 172 -14.95 5.48 -10.01
C ILE A 172 -15.13 6.35 -8.74
N SER A 173 -14.02 6.82 -8.14
CA SER A 173 -14.06 7.61 -6.91
C SER A 173 -12.84 8.53 -6.81
N HIS A 174 -12.89 9.49 -5.87
CA HIS A 174 -11.75 10.36 -5.57
C HIS A 174 -10.65 9.66 -4.74
N THR A 175 -10.92 8.48 -4.22
CA THR A 175 -9.91 7.66 -3.54
C THR A 175 -8.83 7.23 -4.51
N HIS A 176 -7.57 7.36 -4.11
CA HIS A 176 -6.44 6.84 -4.85
C HIS A 176 -5.53 6.03 -3.93
N ARG A 177 -4.69 5.20 -4.53
CA ARG A 177 -3.67 4.43 -3.84
C ARG A 177 -2.29 4.95 -4.17
N GLU A 178 -1.46 5.04 -3.14
CA GLU A 178 -0.03 5.31 -3.25
C GLU A 178 0.75 4.09 -2.75
N ILE A 179 1.74 3.65 -3.51
CA ILE A 179 2.62 2.53 -3.16
C ILE A 179 4.05 3.07 -3.10
N TYR A 180 4.63 3.08 -1.91
CA TYR A 180 5.93 3.71 -1.65
C TYR A 180 7.08 2.73 -1.90
N LEU A 181 7.73 2.82 -3.08
CA LEU A 181 8.73 1.83 -3.51
C LEU A 181 10.10 1.99 -2.87
N ASN A 182 10.37 3.13 -2.24
CA ASN A 182 11.60 3.39 -1.50
C ASN A 182 11.32 4.02 -0.14
N ASN A 183 12.35 4.07 0.69
CA ASN A 183 12.20 4.54 2.07
C ASN A 183 12.08 6.06 2.11
N LEU A 184 10.91 6.56 2.51
CA LEU A 184 10.58 7.99 2.57
C LEU A 184 11.53 8.79 3.47
N ASN A 185 12.02 8.20 4.56
CA ASN A 185 12.87 8.87 5.54
C ASN A 185 14.36 8.88 5.15
N ARG A 186 14.76 8.12 4.13
CA ARG A 186 16.17 7.96 3.73
C ARG A 186 16.45 8.32 2.29
N THR A 187 15.41 8.57 1.51
CA THR A 187 15.52 8.89 0.09
C THR A 187 15.35 10.39 -0.10
N ASP A 188 16.22 10.99 -0.90
CA ASP A 188 16.07 12.37 -1.34
C ASP A 188 14.70 12.56 -2.01
N PRO A 189 13.91 13.62 -1.68
CA PRO A 189 12.59 13.84 -2.25
C PRO A 189 12.56 13.77 -3.77
N SER A 190 13.58 14.30 -4.46
CA SER A 190 13.66 14.25 -5.94
C SER A 190 13.83 12.84 -6.51
N LYS A 191 14.15 11.85 -5.67
CA LYS A 191 14.38 10.44 -6.05
C LYS A 191 13.30 9.51 -5.52
N LEU A 192 12.24 10.05 -4.94
CA LEU A 192 11.11 9.25 -4.47
C LEU A 192 10.44 8.54 -5.65
N LYS A 193 9.94 7.34 -5.38
CA LYS A 193 9.25 6.48 -6.33
C LYS A 193 7.94 6.02 -5.71
N THR A 194 6.83 6.54 -6.22
CA THR A 194 5.48 6.21 -5.76
C THR A 194 4.67 5.70 -6.94
N ILE A 195 4.07 4.52 -6.84
CA ILE A 195 3.05 4.12 -7.80
C ILE A 195 1.75 4.78 -7.37
N LEU A 196 1.18 5.60 -8.26
CA LEU A 196 -0.14 6.17 -8.13
C LEU A 196 -1.14 5.28 -8.85
N ARG A 197 -2.30 5.04 -8.24
CA ARG A 197 -3.32 4.15 -8.79
C ARG A 197 -4.72 4.56 -8.33
N TYR A 198 -5.71 4.49 -9.23
CA TYR A 198 -7.12 4.63 -8.89
C TYR A 198 -7.98 3.72 -9.75
N LYS A 199 -9.15 3.34 -9.20
CA LYS A 199 -10.12 2.46 -9.87
C LYS A 199 -10.80 3.19 -11.01
N VAL A 200 -11.04 2.44 -12.10
CA VAL A 200 -11.75 2.93 -13.29
C VAL A 200 -12.79 1.93 -13.76
N GLN A 201 -13.75 2.43 -14.53
CA GLN A 201 -14.68 1.63 -15.31
C GLN A 201 -14.71 2.13 -16.76
N LYS A 202 -15.13 1.28 -17.68
CA LYS A 202 -15.37 1.69 -19.06
C LYS A 202 -16.62 2.57 -19.13
N ASP A 203 -16.58 3.59 -19.96
CA ASP A 203 -17.75 4.38 -20.29
C ASP A 203 -18.78 3.49 -20.99
N GLN A 204 -20.06 3.71 -20.68
CA GLN A 204 -21.19 2.95 -21.28
C GLN A 204 -21.54 3.53 -22.65
#